data_00cfec781152b66f68d6985291bbef24
#
_entry.id   00cfec781152b66f68d6985291bbef24
#
_cell.length_a   1.000
_cell.length_b   1.000
_cell.length_c   1.000
_cell.angle_alpha   90.00
_cell.angle_beta   90.00
_cell.angle_gamma   90.00
#
_symmetry.space_group_name_H-M   'P 1'
#
loop_
_entity.id
_entity.type
_entity.pdbx_description
1 polymer ?
#
loop_
_entity_poly.entity_id
_entity_poly.type
_entity_poly.pdbx_seq_one_letter_code
_entity_poly.pdbx_strand_id
1 'polypeptide(L)'
;MKKFLLGTVALVALGAAPALAADLAARPYNKAPVYAPPAPIYNWTGFYIGGHIGGAFAGDNSIGTGVTAGSDGKFLGGVQVGYDWQFAPSWVLGVEGQYSWLSGTNDAVSFTVPGVAGTYTYADNQRGLASVTGRLGYTWGPALLYVKGGWAYADYTSSLTLSGVGTVSSTSSQDGYTVGGGLEYLFAQNWSGKIEYQYYDFGNVDLGAGFTAKNDQHVVKAGLNYRFNWGGPVVAKY
;
A
#
# COMPACT_ATOMS: atom_id res chain seq x y z
N MET A 1 47.90 56.75 -78.45
CA MET A 1 47.36 57.18 -77.16
C MET A 1 45.92 56.76 -76.89
N LYS A 2 45.09 56.43 -77.86
CA LYS A 2 43.67 56.00 -77.65
C LYS A 2 43.46 54.58 -77.13
N LYS A 3 44.46 53.70 -77.23
CA LYS A 3 44.34 52.27 -76.81
C LYS A 3 44.61 52.05 -75.32
N PHE A 4 45.30 52.97 -74.64
CA PHE A 4 45.57 52.86 -73.24
C PHE A 4 44.43 53.43 -72.32
N LEU A 5 43.61 54.28 -72.89
CA LEU A 5 42.47 54.83 -72.17
C LEU A 5 41.32 53.82 -72.02
N LEU A 6 41.15 52.90 -72.98
CA LEU A 6 40.13 51.87 -72.87
C LEU A 6 40.50 50.74 -71.88
N GLY A 7 41.76 50.50 -71.59
CA GLY A 7 42.18 49.49 -70.62
C GLY A 7 41.99 49.92 -69.18
N THR A 8 42.19 51.21 -68.89
CA THR A 8 42.03 51.77 -67.53
C THR A 8 40.56 51.90 -67.12
N VAL A 9 39.66 52.17 -68.06
CA VAL A 9 38.23 52.26 -67.75
C VAL A 9 37.68 50.85 -67.45
N ALA A 10 38.16 49.78 -68.13
CA ALA A 10 37.73 48.42 -67.83
C ALA A 10 38.20 47.89 -66.46
N LEU A 11 39.37 48.33 -65.98
CA LEU A 11 39.86 47.94 -64.66
C LEU A 11 39.14 48.65 -63.51
N VAL A 12 38.73 49.89 -63.71
CA VAL A 12 37.97 50.65 -62.71
C VAL A 12 36.54 50.11 -62.61
N ALA A 13 35.95 49.65 -63.73
CA ALA A 13 34.58 49.05 -63.69
C ALA A 13 34.52 47.70 -62.99
N LEU A 14 35.67 46.93 -62.97
CA LEU A 14 35.71 45.66 -62.23
C LEU A 14 35.98 45.85 -60.73
N GLY A 15 36.49 46.98 -60.30
CA GLY A 15 36.76 47.29 -58.88
C GLY A 15 35.58 47.87 -58.11
N ALA A 16 34.50 48.22 -58.80
CA ALA A 16 33.31 48.85 -58.20
C ALA A 16 32.14 47.91 -58.05
N ALA A 17 32.31 46.58 -58.08
CA ALA A 17 31.25 45.66 -57.67
C ALA A 17 31.07 45.81 -56.14
N PRO A 18 29.92 46.31 -55.67
CA PRO A 18 29.69 46.32 -54.22
C PRO A 18 29.65 44.86 -53.77
N ALA A 19 30.47 44.55 -52.77
CA ALA A 19 30.41 43.27 -52.04
C ALA A 19 29.03 43.15 -51.32
N LEU A 20 27.98 42.91 -52.08
CA LEU A 20 26.62 42.61 -51.51
C LEU A 20 26.54 41.21 -50.94
N ALA A 21 27.64 40.48 -50.75
CA ALA A 21 27.68 39.13 -50.24
C ALA A 21 27.83 39.02 -48.71
N ALA A 22 27.86 40.13 -47.99
CA ALA A 22 28.16 40.11 -46.57
C ALA A 22 26.95 40.32 -45.62
N ASP A 23 25.76 40.47 -46.17
CA ASP A 23 24.57 40.72 -45.32
C ASP A 23 23.49 39.64 -45.54
N LEU A 24 23.93 38.37 -45.49
CA LEU A 24 23.01 37.30 -45.15
C LEU A 24 22.66 37.50 -43.70
N ALA A 25 21.48 38.07 -43.44
CA ALA A 25 20.92 38.16 -42.12
C ALA A 25 21.15 36.85 -41.38
N ALA A 26 21.75 36.89 -40.20
CA ALA A 26 21.99 35.72 -39.36
C ALA A 26 20.70 34.91 -39.34
N ARG A 27 20.73 33.65 -39.83
CA ARG A 27 19.58 32.76 -39.76
C ARG A 27 19.06 32.79 -38.34
N PRO A 28 17.75 33.05 -38.12
CA PRO A 28 17.22 33.02 -36.76
C PRO A 28 17.58 31.65 -36.17
N TYR A 29 18.38 31.66 -35.11
CA TYR A 29 18.72 30.45 -34.36
C TYR A 29 17.42 29.99 -33.69
N ASN A 30 16.67 29.16 -34.39
CA ASN A 30 15.53 28.45 -33.79
C ASN A 30 16.13 27.51 -32.75
N LYS A 31 16.09 27.94 -31.49
CA LYS A 31 16.42 27.09 -30.36
C LYS A 31 15.66 25.77 -30.56
N ALA A 32 16.39 24.66 -30.73
CA ALA A 32 15.76 23.35 -30.84
C ALA A 32 14.73 23.19 -29.74
N PRO A 33 13.52 22.63 -30.01
CA PRO A 33 12.55 22.39 -28.99
C PRO A 33 13.22 21.68 -27.81
N VAL A 34 13.04 22.22 -26.62
CA VAL A 34 13.56 21.56 -25.39
C VAL A 34 12.87 20.19 -25.38
N TYR A 35 13.63 19.12 -25.55
CA TYR A 35 13.14 17.76 -25.43
C TYR A 35 12.69 17.57 -23.98
N ALA A 36 11.39 17.70 -23.73
CA ALA A 36 10.81 17.33 -22.45
C ALA A 36 10.84 15.78 -22.39
N PRO A 37 11.49 15.19 -21.39
CA PRO A 37 11.40 13.74 -21.21
C PRO A 37 9.92 13.33 -21.14
N PRO A 38 9.54 12.21 -21.78
CA PRO A 38 8.16 11.73 -21.69
C PRO A 38 7.80 11.53 -20.22
N ALA A 39 6.59 11.95 -19.85
CA ALA A 39 6.11 11.80 -18.49
C ALA A 39 6.16 10.31 -18.09
N PRO A 40 6.63 9.97 -16.90
CA PRO A 40 6.69 8.58 -16.46
C PRO A 40 5.29 7.99 -16.46
N ILE A 41 5.12 6.88 -17.17
CA ILE A 41 3.86 6.12 -17.20
C ILE A 41 3.89 5.16 -16.00
N TYR A 42 3.02 5.41 -15.03
CA TYR A 42 2.85 4.54 -13.88
C TYR A 42 1.86 3.43 -14.24
N ASN A 43 2.32 2.18 -14.16
CA ASN A 43 1.49 1.00 -14.39
C ASN A 43 1.38 0.20 -13.10
N TRP A 44 0.16 0.03 -12.60
CA TRP A 44 -0.15 -0.71 -11.38
C TRP A 44 -0.43 -2.19 -11.65
N THR A 45 -0.51 -2.62 -12.91
CA THR A 45 -0.79 -4.02 -13.27
C THR A 45 0.40 -4.91 -12.94
N GLY A 46 0.14 -5.96 -12.18
CA GLY A 46 1.13 -6.98 -11.86
C GLY A 46 0.96 -7.60 -10.49
N PHE A 47 1.70 -8.66 -10.25
CA PHE A 47 1.81 -9.27 -8.94
C PHE A 47 2.67 -8.40 -8.01
N TYR A 48 2.39 -8.51 -6.73
CA TYR A 48 3.25 -7.93 -5.69
C TYR A 48 3.32 -8.84 -4.47
N ILE A 49 4.41 -8.72 -3.74
CA ILE A 49 4.63 -9.32 -2.44
C ILE A 49 5.15 -8.23 -1.50
N GLY A 50 4.76 -8.30 -0.26
CA GLY A 50 5.18 -7.28 0.71
C GLY A 50 5.11 -7.71 2.15
N GLY A 51 5.58 -6.81 3.00
CA GLY A 51 5.45 -6.93 4.44
C GLY A 51 4.75 -5.71 5.02
N HIS A 52 4.15 -5.88 6.17
CA HIS A 52 3.51 -4.79 6.90
C HIS A 52 3.72 -4.91 8.41
N ILE A 53 3.66 -3.77 9.06
CA ILE A 53 3.63 -3.64 10.51
C ILE A 53 2.49 -2.72 10.91
N GLY A 54 1.98 -2.85 12.12
CA GLY A 54 0.87 -2.01 12.55
C GLY A 54 0.40 -2.27 13.97
N GLY A 55 -0.79 -1.75 14.28
CA GLY A 55 -1.47 -1.93 15.54
C GLY A 55 -2.91 -2.37 15.33
N ALA A 56 -3.35 -3.33 16.14
CA ALA A 56 -4.73 -3.74 16.24
C ALA A 56 -5.32 -3.20 17.54
N PHE A 57 -6.49 -2.60 17.43
CA PHE A 57 -7.23 -2.03 18.55
C PHE A 57 -8.58 -2.73 18.60
N ALA A 58 -8.98 -3.20 19.77
CA ALA A 58 -10.32 -3.75 19.95
C ALA A 58 -11.39 -2.67 19.70
N GLY A 59 -12.49 -3.07 19.08
CA GLY A 59 -13.67 -2.22 18.93
C GLY A 59 -14.42 -2.03 20.24
N ASP A 60 -15.71 -1.68 20.14
CA ASP A 60 -16.58 -1.51 21.32
C ASP A 60 -16.88 -2.85 21.98
N ASN A 61 -16.01 -3.27 22.90
CA ASN A 61 -16.24 -4.43 23.77
C ASN A 61 -17.23 -4.07 24.91
N SER A 62 -18.45 -3.70 24.57
CA SER A 62 -19.51 -3.54 25.57
C SER A 62 -20.16 -4.89 25.83
N ILE A 63 -19.80 -5.53 26.90
CA ILE A 63 -20.62 -6.56 27.54
C ILE A 63 -21.81 -5.82 28.12
N GLY A 64 -23.06 -6.22 27.82
CA GLY A 64 -24.31 -5.52 28.08
C GLY A 64 -24.64 -5.00 29.51
N THR A 65 -23.65 -4.83 30.36
CA THR A 65 -23.71 -4.30 31.74
C THR A 65 -22.79 -3.09 31.96
N GLY A 66 -22.26 -2.44 30.89
CA GLY A 66 -21.43 -1.23 31.06
C GLY A 66 -19.98 -1.49 31.52
N VAL A 67 -19.50 -2.72 31.47
CA VAL A 67 -18.10 -3.04 31.71
C VAL A 67 -17.35 -2.91 30.35
N THR A 68 -16.59 -1.84 30.20
CA THR A 68 -15.64 -1.68 29.11
C THR A 68 -14.37 -2.48 29.45
N ALA A 69 -14.06 -3.53 28.69
CA ALA A 69 -12.73 -4.13 28.73
C ALA A 69 -11.74 -3.14 28.09
N GLY A 70 -10.62 -2.88 28.79
CA GLY A 70 -9.60 -1.96 28.31
C GLY A 70 -9.06 -2.42 26.94
N SER A 71 -9.02 -1.50 25.98
CA SER A 71 -8.46 -1.76 24.66
C SER A 71 -6.95 -1.53 24.69
N ASP A 72 -6.18 -2.51 25.12
CA ASP A 72 -4.73 -2.48 24.91
C ASP A 72 -4.44 -2.78 23.43
N GLY A 73 -3.81 -1.81 22.75
CA GLY A 73 -3.40 -1.98 21.36
C GLY A 73 -2.38 -3.11 21.22
N LYS A 74 -2.62 -4.07 20.32
CA LYS A 74 -1.70 -5.17 20.01
C LYS A 74 -0.85 -4.79 18.80
N PHE A 75 0.47 -4.96 18.91
CA PHE A 75 1.35 -4.81 17.75
C PHE A 75 1.15 -6.00 16.81
N LEU A 76 1.17 -5.73 15.51
CA LEU A 76 1.12 -6.76 14.48
C LEU A 76 2.22 -6.56 13.44
N GLY A 77 2.68 -7.66 12.89
CA GLY A 77 3.55 -7.70 11.74
C GLY A 77 3.13 -8.85 10.83
N GLY A 78 3.28 -8.66 9.52
CA GLY A 78 2.77 -9.67 8.60
C GLY A 78 3.30 -9.54 7.20
N VAL A 79 2.78 -10.42 6.34
CA VAL A 79 3.09 -10.51 4.93
C VAL A 79 1.82 -10.37 4.09
N GLN A 80 2.01 -9.95 2.84
CA GLN A 80 0.92 -9.81 1.88
C GLN A 80 1.38 -10.20 0.49
N VAL A 81 0.45 -10.69 -0.28
CA VAL A 81 0.63 -11.01 -1.70
C VAL A 81 -0.64 -10.61 -2.43
N GLY A 82 -0.50 -10.06 -3.62
CA GLY A 82 -1.66 -9.65 -4.40
C GLY A 82 -1.35 -9.49 -5.88
N TYR A 83 -2.42 -9.23 -6.60
CA TYR A 83 -2.38 -8.90 -8.01
C TYR A 83 -3.30 -7.73 -8.29
N ASP A 84 -2.81 -6.75 -9.02
CA ASP A 84 -3.55 -5.61 -9.50
C ASP A 84 -3.70 -5.64 -11.01
N TRP A 85 -4.84 -5.18 -11.47
CA TRP A 85 -5.14 -4.96 -12.87
C TRP A 85 -5.65 -3.53 -13.07
N GLN A 86 -4.84 -2.72 -13.73
CA GLN A 86 -5.24 -1.37 -14.13
C GLN A 86 -6.05 -1.48 -15.43
N PHE A 87 -7.38 -1.57 -15.30
CA PHE A 87 -8.30 -1.77 -16.41
C PHE A 87 -8.67 -0.48 -17.15
N ALA A 88 -8.35 0.67 -16.55
CA ALA A 88 -8.52 1.99 -17.15
C ALA A 88 -7.37 2.92 -16.72
N PRO A 89 -7.15 4.06 -17.37
CA PRO A 89 -5.99 4.94 -17.08
C PRO A 89 -5.84 5.32 -15.60
N SER A 90 -6.96 5.43 -14.87
CA SER A 90 -6.97 5.83 -13.46
C SER A 90 -7.64 4.81 -12.52
N TRP A 91 -8.04 3.64 -13.02
CA TRP A 91 -8.75 2.66 -12.20
C TRP A 91 -8.01 1.34 -12.10
N VAL A 92 -7.90 0.84 -10.90
CA VAL A 92 -7.22 -0.40 -10.55
C VAL A 92 -8.20 -1.32 -9.82
N LEU A 93 -8.29 -2.56 -10.26
CA LEU A 93 -8.99 -3.65 -9.57
C LEU A 93 -7.93 -4.66 -9.12
N GLY A 94 -8.02 -5.17 -7.90
CA GLY A 94 -7.05 -6.13 -7.41
C GLY A 94 -7.63 -7.12 -6.42
N VAL A 95 -6.81 -8.13 -6.14
CA VAL A 95 -7.05 -9.10 -5.07
C VAL A 95 -5.81 -9.17 -4.20
N GLU A 96 -6.00 -9.29 -2.89
CA GLU A 96 -4.90 -9.33 -1.92
C GLU A 96 -5.18 -10.35 -0.84
N GLY A 97 -4.20 -11.23 -0.58
CA GLY A 97 -4.14 -12.08 0.60
C GLY A 97 -3.15 -11.52 1.60
N GLN A 98 -3.54 -11.47 2.87
CA GLN A 98 -2.71 -11.00 3.97
C GLN A 98 -2.72 -12.01 5.11
N TYR A 99 -1.57 -12.12 5.78
CA TYR A 99 -1.46 -12.80 7.06
C TYR A 99 -0.64 -11.95 8.03
N SER A 100 -1.18 -11.73 9.22
CA SER A 100 -0.57 -10.93 10.28
C SER A 100 -0.41 -11.77 11.53
N TRP A 101 0.79 -11.75 12.09
CA TRP A 101 1.07 -12.27 13.43
C TRP A 101 0.85 -11.15 14.43
N LEU A 102 0.07 -11.42 15.47
CA LEU A 102 -0.16 -10.48 16.55
C LEU A 102 0.80 -10.80 17.71
N SER A 103 1.50 -9.76 18.16
CA SER A 103 2.29 -9.80 19.38
C SER A 103 1.50 -9.07 20.46
N GLY A 104 0.95 -9.77 21.41
CA GLY A 104 0.15 -9.17 22.48
C GLY A 104 0.65 -9.61 23.84
N THR A 105 0.46 -8.73 24.82
CA THR A 105 0.47 -9.11 26.22
C THR A 105 -0.63 -10.13 26.44
N ASN A 106 -0.30 -11.22 27.13
CA ASN A 106 -1.30 -12.21 27.56
C ASN A 106 -2.34 -11.47 28.41
N ASP A 107 -3.55 -11.30 27.89
CA ASP A 107 -4.69 -10.88 28.68
C ASP A 107 -5.02 -12.03 29.62
N ALA A 108 -4.33 -12.07 30.76
CA ALA A 108 -4.46 -13.14 31.71
C ALA A 108 -5.28 -12.66 32.93
N VAL A 109 -6.37 -13.34 33.20
CA VAL A 109 -7.17 -13.14 34.39
C VAL A 109 -6.90 -14.28 35.39
N SER A 110 -6.44 -13.92 36.57
CA SER A 110 -6.20 -14.90 37.63
C SER A 110 -7.31 -14.81 38.69
N PHE A 111 -7.86 -15.96 39.04
CA PHE A 111 -8.89 -16.07 40.07
C PHE A 111 -8.66 -17.31 40.95
N THR A 112 -9.18 -17.26 42.19
CA THR A 112 -9.14 -18.40 43.10
C THR A 112 -10.57 -18.88 43.36
N VAL A 113 -10.74 -20.20 43.40
CA VAL A 113 -12.04 -20.80 43.72
C VAL A 113 -12.06 -21.19 45.22
N PRO A 114 -13.01 -20.73 46.04
CA PRO A 114 -13.12 -21.10 47.43
C PRO A 114 -13.24 -22.63 47.61
N GLY A 115 -12.37 -23.23 48.40
CA GLY A 115 -12.34 -24.66 48.66
C GLY A 115 -11.48 -25.46 47.69
N VAL A 116 -10.84 -24.85 46.72
CA VAL A 116 -9.86 -25.47 45.81
C VAL A 116 -8.51 -24.82 45.99
N ALA A 117 -7.49 -25.61 46.30
CA ALA A 117 -6.12 -25.10 46.45
C ALA A 117 -5.54 -24.76 45.07
N GLY A 118 -5.04 -23.54 44.89
CA GLY A 118 -4.37 -23.06 43.66
C GLY A 118 -5.02 -21.85 43.06
N THR A 119 -4.28 -21.17 42.20
CA THR A 119 -4.74 -20.06 41.39
C THR A 119 -5.00 -20.52 39.98
N TYR A 120 -6.15 -20.22 39.44
CA TYR A 120 -6.51 -20.40 38.05
C TYR A 120 -6.09 -19.16 37.26
N THR A 121 -5.38 -19.35 36.19
CA THR A 121 -5.05 -18.27 35.25
C THR A 121 -5.64 -18.63 33.88
N TYR A 122 -6.58 -17.80 33.44
CA TYR A 122 -7.13 -17.87 32.10
C TYR A 122 -6.42 -16.82 31.23
N ALA A 123 -5.85 -17.26 30.12
CA ALA A 123 -5.21 -16.37 29.15
C ALA A 123 -5.79 -16.64 27.76
N ASP A 124 -6.16 -15.59 27.06
CA ASP A 124 -6.63 -15.62 25.69
C ASP A 124 -5.68 -14.85 24.79
N ASN A 125 -5.16 -15.52 23.76
CA ASN A 125 -4.16 -14.97 22.87
C ASN A 125 -4.62 -15.14 21.41
N GLN A 126 -4.86 -14.01 20.75
CA GLN A 126 -5.00 -14.00 19.31
C GLN A 126 -3.60 -14.06 18.68
N ARG A 127 -3.33 -15.12 17.91
CA ARG A 127 -2.01 -15.37 17.31
C ARG A 127 -1.92 -14.94 15.87
N GLY A 128 -3.01 -15.09 15.11
CA GLY A 128 -3.02 -14.89 13.69
C GLY A 128 -4.28 -14.16 13.22
N LEU A 129 -4.11 -13.33 12.20
CA LEU A 129 -5.17 -12.64 11.49
C LEU A 129 -4.89 -12.76 10.00
N ALA A 130 -5.77 -13.49 9.29
CA ALA A 130 -5.70 -13.65 7.85
C ALA A 130 -6.83 -12.92 7.16
N SER A 131 -6.64 -12.48 5.93
CA SER A 131 -7.71 -11.97 5.09
C SER A 131 -7.45 -12.19 3.61
N VAL A 132 -8.55 -12.38 2.86
CA VAL A 132 -8.56 -12.37 1.40
C VAL A 132 -9.56 -11.32 0.95
N THR A 133 -9.08 -10.31 0.25
CA THR A 133 -9.86 -9.12 -0.09
C THR A 133 -9.77 -8.79 -1.56
N GLY A 134 -10.88 -8.31 -2.13
CA GLY A 134 -10.90 -7.55 -3.36
C GLY A 134 -10.61 -6.08 -3.08
N ARG A 135 -9.89 -5.39 -3.95
CA ARG A 135 -9.64 -3.95 -3.83
C ARG A 135 -9.99 -3.20 -5.11
N LEU A 136 -10.56 -2.01 -4.95
CA LEU A 136 -10.85 -1.07 -6.04
C LEU A 136 -10.17 0.25 -5.72
N GLY A 137 -9.36 0.75 -6.64
CA GLY A 137 -8.59 1.96 -6.44
C GLY A 137 -8.63 2.94 -7.60
N TYR A 138 -8.35 4.18 -7.24
CA TYR A 138 -8.17 5.28 -8.18
C TYR A 138 -6.72 5.78 -8.12
N THR A 139 -6.06 5.85 -9.27
CA THR A 139 -4.65 6.27 -9.35
C THR A 139 -4.50 7.65 -10.00
N TRP A 140 -3.61 8.46 -9.43
CA TRP A 140 -3.15 9.72 -10.01
C TRP A 140 -1.62 9.76 -9.95
N GLY A 141 -1.00 9.42 -11.09
CA GLY A 141 0.45 9.29 -11.16
C GLY A 141 0.96 8.15 -10.26
N PRO A 142 1.91 8.40 -9.36
CA PRO A 142 2.49 7.37 -8.50
C PRO A 142 1.62 7.00 -7.29
N ALA A 143 0.50 7.68 -7.05
CA ALA A 143 -0.37 7.45 -5.90
C ALA A 143 -1.61 6.65 -6.28
N LEU A 144 -2.03 5.73 -5.41
CA LEU A 144 -3.22 4.90 -5.51
C LEU A 144 -4.01 5.00 -4.20
N LEU A 145 -5.22 5.56 -4.27
CA LEU A 145 -6.21 5.49 -3.19
C LEU A 145 -7.12 4.29 -3.45
N TYR A 146 -7.36 3.45 -2.47
CA TYR A 146 -8.18 2.27 -2.64
C TYR A 146 -9.08 2.00 -1.45
N VAL A 147 -10.18 1.30 -1.74
CA VAL A 147 -11.02 0.62 -0.77
C VAL A 147 -10.90 -0.88 -1.00
N LYS A 148 -11.08 -1.67 0.04
CA LYS A 148 -11.01 -3.13 -0.04
C LYS A 148 -12.03 -3.76 0.89
N GLY A 149 -12.41 -5.01 0.57
CA GLY A 149 -13.30 -5.79 1.40
C GLY A 149 -13.24 -7.26 1.02
N GLY A 150 -13.58 -8.11 1.98
CA GLY A 150 -13.54 -9.54 1.76
C GLY A 150 -13.70 -10.36 3.03
N TRP A 151 -13.21 -11.58 2.95
CA TRP A 151 -13.25 -12.56 4.04
C TRP A 151 -12.07 -12.38 4.99
N ALA A 152 -12.32 -12.61 6.27
CA ALA A 152 -11.34 -12.57 7.35
C ALA A 152 -11.39 -13.84 8.19
N TYR A 153 -10.24 -14.20 8.75
CA TYR A 153 -10.06 -15.36 9.59
C TYR A 153 -9.11 -15.01 10.73
N ALA A 154 -9.46 -15.40 11.96
CA ALA A 154 -8.65 -15.16 13.14
C ALA A 154 -8.45 -16.45 13.93
N ASP A 155 -7.21 -16.68 14.35
CA ASP A 155 -6.82 -17.79 15.23
C ASP A 155 -6.67 -17.30 16.66
N TYR A 156 -7.39 -17.98 17.57
CA TYR A 156 -7.35 -17.73 19.01
C TYR A 156 -6.82 -18.99 19.73
N THR A 157 -5.94 -18.78 20.69
CA THR A 157 -5.51 -19.83 21.61
C THR A 157 -5.85 -19.43 23.02
N SER A 158 -6.83 -20.11 23.61
CA SER A 158 -7.21 -19.94 25.01
C SER A 158 -6.50 -20.97 25.86
N SER A 159 -5.91 -20.56 26.96
CA SER A 159 -5.23 -21.43 27.90
C SER A 159 -5.74 -21.24 29.31
N LEU A 160 -6.01 -22.35 29.99
CA LEU A 160 -6.36 -22.36 31.42
C LEU A 160 -5.23 -23.06 32.17
N THR A 161 -4.55 -22.35 33.04
CA THR A 161 -3.46 -22.86 33.86
C THR A 161 -3.92 -22.96 35.32
N LEU A 162 -3.80 -24.11 35.91
CA LEU A 162 -3.92 -24.35 37.36
C LEU A 162 -2.54 -24.44 37.97
N SER A 163 -2.22 -23.55 38.87
CA SER A 163 -0.92 -23.52 39.56
C SER A 163 -0.66 -24.86 40.31
N GLY A 164 0.45 -25.50 39.96
CA GLY A 164 0.86 -26.80 40.54
C GLY A 164 0.25 -28.02 39.90
N VAL A 165 -0.63 -27.91 38.88
CA VAL A 165 -1.29 -29.06 38.22
C VAL A 165 -0.97 -29.11 36.74
N GLY A 166 -1.05 -27.99 36.00
CA GLY A 166 -0.77 -27.94 34.59
C GLY A 166 -1.59 -26.94 33.81
N THR A 167 -1.38 -26.91 32.49
CA THR A 167 -2.07 -26.03 31.54
C THR A 167 -2.85 -26.87 30.54
N VAL A 168 -4.11 -26.51 30.32
CA VAL A 168 -4.93 -27.01 29.21
C VAL A 168 -5.13 -25.87 28.22
N SER A 169 -4.82 -26.11 26.96
CA SER A 169 -5.02 -25.13 25.89
C SER A 169 -5.96 -25.65 24.83
N SER A 170 -6.81 -24.75 24.32
CA SER A 170 -7.72 -25.00 23.21
C SER A 170 -7.48 -23.95 22.14
N THR A 171 -7.45 -24.39 20.87
CA THR A 171 -7.37 -23.49 19.73
C THR A 171 -8.76 -23.40 19.11
N SER A 172 -9.21 -22.18 18.89
CA SER A 172 -10.48 -21.86 18.25
C SER A 172 -10.22 -20.89 17.09
N SER A 173 -10.97 -21.05 16.02
CA SER A 173 -10.89 -20.15 14.86
C SER A 173 -12.23 -19.46 14.65
N GLN A 174 -12.19 -18.24 14.15
CA GLN A 174 -13.36 -17.45 13.83
C GLN A 174 -13.26 -16.89 12.41
N ASP A 175 -14.35 -17.06 11.67
CA ASP A 175 -14.55 -16.47 10.34
C ASP A 175 -15.34 -15.18 10.46
N GLY A 176 -15.02 -14.24 9.57
CA GLY A 176 -15.69 -12.96 9.55
C GLY A 176 -15.50 -12.24 8.23
N TYR A 177 -15.84 -10.98 8.21
CA TYR A 177 -15.59 -10.10 7.07
C TYR A 177 -14.66 -8.95 7.46
N THR A 178 -14.05 -8.35 6.44
CA THR A 178 -13.22 -7.16 6.61
C THR A 178 -13.53 -6.15 5.54
N VAL A 179 -13.49 -4.88 5.94
CA VAL A 179 -13.56 -3.73 5.04
C VAL A 179 -12.50 -2.72 5.42
N GLY A 180 -11.96 -2.03 4.45
CA GLY A 180 -10.90 -1.07 4.73
C GLY A 180 -10.57 -0.19 3.53
N GLY A 181 -9.55 0.61 3.70
CA GLY A 181 -9.01 1.46 2.64
C GLY A 181 -7.62 1.95 2.98
N GLY A 182 -6.94 2.44 1.98
CA GLY A 182 -5.57 2.89 2.15
C GLY A 182 -5.07 3.75 0.99
N LEU A 183 -3.90 4.30 1.22
CA LEU A 183 -3.11 5.02 0.24
C LEU A 183 -1.82 4.27 0.00
N GLU A 184 -1.50 4.01 -1.27
CA GLU A 184 -0.26 3.39 -1.69
C GLU A 184 0.48 4.34 -2.63
N TYR A 185 1.81 4.42 -2.49
CA TYR A 185 2.65 5.33 -3.27
C TYR A 185 3.85 4.60 -3.85
N LEU A 186 4.02 4.68 -5.18
CA LEU A 186 5.19 4.17 -5.90
C LEU A 186 6.33 5.19 -5.77
N PHE A 187 7.28 4.93 -4.89
CA PHE A 187 8.46 5.78 -4.71
C PHE A 187 9.66 5.33 -5.57
N ALA A 188 9.60 4.12 -6.12
CA ALA A 188 10.54 3.59 -7.09
C ALA A 188 9.80 2.68 -8.08
N GLN A 189 10.45 2.31 -9.18
CA GLN A 189 9.85 1.56 -10.27
C GLN A 189 9.14 0.26 -9.82
N ASN A 190 9.69 -0.44 -8.84
CA ASN A 190 9.18 -1.72 -8.35
C ASN A 190 8.80 -1.68 -6.87
N TRP A 191 8.90 -0.53 -6.21
CA TRP A 191 8.65 -0.41 -4.78
C TRP A 191 7.54 0.57 -4.48
N SER A 192 6.60 0.14 -3.67
CA SER A 192 5.54 1.00 -3.14
C SER A 192 5.44 0.89 -1.62
N GLY A 193 5.13 2.00 -0.98
CA GLY A 193 4.76 2.07 0.42
C GLY A 193 3.27 2.29 0.57
N LYS A 194 2.63 1.65 1.54
CA LYS A 194 1.20 1.83 1.81
C LYS A 194 0.92 2.14 3.28
N ILE A 195 -0.14 2.91 3.51
CA ILE A 195 -0.78 3.08 4.81
C ILE A 195 -2.22 2.63 4.62
N GLU A 196 -2.70 1.77 5.52
CA GLU A 196 -3.98 1.09 5.40
C GLU A 196 -4.69 1.07 6.73
N TYR A 197 -5.99 1.35 6.71
CA TYR A 197 -6.91 1.09 7.80
C TYR A 197 -7.84 -0.04 7.39
N GLN A 198 -8.09 -0.97 8.32
CA GLN A 198 -8.93 -2.12 8.06
C GLN A 198 -9.77 -2.44 9.31
N TYR A 199 -11.05 -2.59 9.10
CA TYR A 199 -12.01 -3.04 10.09
C TYR A 199 -12.30 -4.52 9.89
N TYR A 200 -12.29 -5.28 10.96
CA TYR A 200 -12.60 -6.70 11.00
C TYR A 200 -13.79 -6.95 11.90
N ASP A 201 -14.74 -7.76 11.46
CA ASP A 201 -15.92 -8.15 12.23
C ASP A 201 -16.06 -9.68 12.17
N PHE A 202 -15.95 -10.32 13.33
CA PHE A 202 -16.07 -11.77 13.49
C PHE A 202 -17.43 -12.16 14.07
N GLY A 203 -18.39 -11.23 14.11
CA GLY A 203 -19.73 -11.45 14.60
C GLY A 203 -19.83 -11.42 16.14
N ASN A 204 -20.93 -11.93 16.62
CA ASN A 204 -21.22 -11.94 18.06
C ASN A 204 -20.89 -13.33 18.64
N VAL A 205 -20.20 -13.35 19.77
CA VAL A 205 -19.99 -14.55 20.58
C VAL A 205 -21.08 -14.61 21.65
N ASP A 206 -21.86 -15.69 21.64
CA ASP A 206 -22.86 -15.94 22.70
C ASP A 206 -22.13 -16.48 23.94
N LEU A 207 -22.14 -15.72 25.02
CA LEU A 207 -21.53 -16.09 26.30
C LEU A 207 -22.49 -16.91 27.20
N GLY A 208 -23.68 -17.22 26.72
CA GLY A 208 -24.71 -17.87 27.48
C GLY A 208 -25.52 -16.88 28.35
N ALA A 209 -26.62 -17.34 28.94
CA ALA A 209 -27.54 -16.53 29.78
C ALA A 209 -28.06 -15.25 29.08
N GLY A 210 -28.05 -15.18 27.75
CA GLY A 210 -28.52 -14.01 26.98
C GLY A 210 -27.50 -12.88 26.84
N PHE A 211 -26.25 -13.11 27.21
CA PHE A 211 -25.17 -12.14 27.00
C PHE A 211 -24.45 -12.43 25.68
N THR A 212 -24.30 -11.39 24.85
CA THR A 212 -23.53 -11.42 23.61
C THR A 212 -22.39 -10.42 23.70
N ALA A 213 -21.20 -10.84 23.30
CA ALA A 213 -20.06 -9.94 23.11
C ALA A 213 -19.78 -9.78 21.61
N LYS A 214 -19.62 -8.53 21.17
CA LYS A 214 -19.21 -8.23 19.79
C LYS A 214 -17.69 -8.41 19.68
N ASN A 215 -17.26 -9.12 18.62
CA ASN A 215 -15.82 -9.33 18.37
C ASN A 215 -15.41 -8.58 17.10
N ASP A 216 -15.05 -7.32 17.28
CA ASP A 216 -14.60 -6.45 16.19
C ASP A 216 -13.24 -5.82 16.49
N GLN A 217 -12.48 -5.52 15.44
CA GLN A 217 -11.13 -4.96 15.55
C GLN A 217 -10.90 -3.89 14.50
N HIS A 218 -10.19 -2.83 14.93
CA HIS A 218 -9.68 -1.76 14.10
C HIS A 218 -8.16 -1.95 13.94
N VAL A 219 -7.69 -2.02 12.70
CA VAL A 219 -6.27 -2.26 12.43
C VAL A 219 -5.73 -1.14 11.55
N VAL A 220 -4.62 -0.54 11.97
CA VAL A 220 -3.85 0.42 11.19
C VAL A 220 -2.51 -0.20 10.84
N LYS A 221 -2.16 -0.20 9.55
CA LYS A 221 -0.94 -0.84 9.03
C LYS A 221 -0.16 0.10 8.14
N ALA A 222 1.16 -0.01 8.22
CA ALA A 222 2.09 0.53 7.22
C ALA A 222 2.79 -0.65 6.54
N GLY A 223 2.87 -0.64 5.23
CA GLY A 223 3.40 -1.75 4.45
C GLY A 223 4.34 -1.30 3.35
N LEU A 224 5.19 -2.22 2.94
CA LEU A 224 6.11 -2.09 1.83
C LEU A 224 5.88 -3.23 0.85
N ASN A 225 5.70 -2.92 -0.44
CA ASN A 225 5.47 -3.90 -1.50
C ASN A 225 6.59 -3.85 -2.54
N TYR A 226 7.01 -5.02 -2.98
CA TYR A 226 7.76 -5.19 -4.21
C TYR A 226 6.81 -5.65 -5.32
N ARG A 227 6.75 -4.87 -6.40
CA ARG A 227 5.86 -5.09 -7.54
C ARG A 227 6.62 -5.71 -8.69
N PHE A 228 6.11 -6.85 -9.20
CA PHE A 228 6.66 -7.53 -10.37
C PHE A 228 6.02 -6.93 -11.61
N ASN A 229 6.57 -5.84 -12.14
CA ASN A 229 6.10 -5.23 -13.38
C ASN A 229 6.55 -6.07 -14.58
N TRP A 230 5.66 -6.88 -15.11
CA TRP A 230 5.91 -7.70 -16.31
C TRP A 230 5.70 -6.92 -17.62
N GLY A 231 5.41 -5.63 -17.53
CA GLY A 231 5.35 -4.70 -18.67
C GLY A 231 6.29 -3.54 -18.39
N GLY A 232 7.53 -3.60 -18.88
CA GLY A 232 8.38 -2.42 -18.97
C GLY A 232 7.67 -1.33 -19.78
N PRO A 233 8.02 -0.04 -19.61
CA PRO A 233 7.47 1.01 -20.43
C PRO A 233 7.69 0.62 -21.90
N VAL A 234 6.62 0.56 -22.69
CA VAL A 234 6.71 0.43 -24.13
C VAL A 234 7.32 1.73 -24.62
N VAL A 235 8.64 1.77 -24.69
CA VAL A 235 9.36 2.86 -25.34
C VAL A 235 9.14 2.61 -26.82
N ALA A 236 8.22 3.35 -27.42
CA ALA A 236 8.12 3.40 -28.87
C ALA A 236 9.47 3.92 -29.39
N LYS A 237 10.30 3.03 -29.93
CA LYS A 237 11.45 3.39 -30.74
C LYS A 237 10.90 3.89 -32.09
N TYR A 238 10.96 5.19 -32.32
CA TYR A 238 10.87 5.78 -33.66
C TYR A 238 12.25 5.80 -34.30
#